data_de4ca4530416751a1d4c22c4ae3bbaa5
#
_entry.id   de4ca4530416751a1d4c22c4ae3bbaa5
#
_cell.length_a   1.000
_cell.length_b   1.000
_cell.length_c   1.000
_cell.angle_alpha   90.00
_cell.angle_beta   90.00
_cell.angle_gamma   90.00
#
_symmetry.space_group_name_H-M   'P 1'
#
loop_
_entity.id
_entity.type
_entity.pdbx_description
1 polymer ?
#
loop_
_entity_poly.entity_id
_entity_poly.type
_entity_poly.pdbx_seq_one_letter_code
_entity_poly.pdbx_strand_id
1 'polypeptide(L)'
;MENNQFKNILIKIGETNPKYDLDKQVYNFGDLIKFIDNPSEELQLAAVRSNSYSIQYIKNPTERVQLAAVKDDPSSIKLIQNPTEEVGLAAVEKLSFLIQYIKNPTERVQLTAVNKDPRTIIHIKNPTQRVIQLVRSKTLDI
;
A
#
# COMPACT_ATOMS: atom_id res chain seq x y z
N MET A 1 -11.80 18.43 -13.03
CA MET A 1 -10.45 19.00 -13.19
C MET A 1 -9.36 17.93 -13.29
N GLU A 2 -9.46 16.82 -12.60
CA GLU A 2 -8.46 15.73 -12.64
C GLU A 2 -8.31 15.07 -14.03
N ASN A 3 -9.41 14.92 -14.77
CA ASN A 3 -9.42 14.27 -16.09
C ASN A 3 -8.59 14.97 -17.18
N ASN A 4 -8.41 16.30 -17.10
CA ASN A 4 -7.67 17.05 -18.12
C ASN A 4 -6.14 16.96 -17.95
N GLN A 5 -5.67 16.91 -16.70
CA GLN A 5 -4.23 16.81 -16.42
C GLN A 5 -3.68 15.46 -16.89
N PHE A 6 -4.42 14.40 -16.68
CA PHE A 6 -4.06 13.06 -17.14
C PHE A 6 -4.18 12.90 -18.65
N LYS A 7 -5.19 13.49 -19.28
CA LYS A 7 -5.32 13.49 -20.74
C LYS A 7 -4.11 14.16 -21.40
N ASN A 8 -3.63 15.25 -20.82
CA ASN A 8 -2.42 15.93 -21.28
C ASN A 8 -1.15 15.10 -21.06
N ILE A 9 -1.09 14.33 -19.97
CA ILE A 9 0.02 13.41 -19.68
C ILE A 9 -0.01 12.23 -20.66
N LEU A 10 -1.18 11.67 -20.96
CA LEU A 10 -1.35 10.60 -21.95
C LEU A 10 -0.92 11.04 -23.34
N ILE A 11 -1.30 12.25 -23.74
CA ILE A 11 -0.87 12.84 -25.03
C ILE A 11 0.65 12.97 -25.04
N LYS A 12 1.25 13.48 -23.97
CA LYS A 12 2.70 13.65 -23.85
C LYS A 12 3.46 12.32 -23.86
N ILE A 13 2.95 11.29 -23.21
CA ILE A 13 3.51 9.93 -23.24
C ILE A 13 3.39 9.32 -24.64
N GLY A 14 2.25 9.49 -25.31
CA GLY A 14 2.05 9.04 -26.69
C GLY A 14 3.00 9.71 -27.68
N GLU A 15 3.29 11.01 -27.48
CA GLU A 15 4.23 11.77 -28.31
C GLU A 15 5.69 11.37 -28.06
N THR A 16 6.04 10.98 -26.83
CA THR A 16 7.42 10.64 -26.43
C THR A 16 7.76 9.16 -26.56
N ASN A 17 6.76 8.28 -26.67
CA ASN A 17 6.97 6.83 -26.76
C ASN A 17 6.13 6.21 -27.89
N PRO A 18 6.71 6.11 -29.13
CA PRO A 18 5.98 5.59 -30.30
C PRO A 18 5.59 4.11 -30.20
N LYS A 19 6.01 3.38 -29.20
CA LYS A 19 5.55 2.00 -28.90
C LYS A 19 4.22 1.99 -28.13
N TYR A 20 3.70 3.15 -27.79
CA TYR A 20 2.50 3.32 -26.99
C TYR A 20 1.29 3.52 -27.88
N ASP A 21 0.57 2.41 -28.14
CA ASP A 21 -0.70 2.46 -28.90
C ASP A 21 -1.85 2.63 -27.90
N LEU A 22 -2.30 3.88 -27.74
CA LEU A 22 -3.40 4.24 -26.84
C LEU A 22 -4.74 3.58 -27.21
N ASP A 23 -4.90 3.17 -28.47
CA ASP A 23 -6.15 2.62 -28.98
C ASP A 23 -6.29 1.09 -28.75
N LYS A 24 -5.18 0.43 -28.46
CA LYS A 24 -5.14 -1.06 -28.37
C LYS A 24 -5.03 -1.64 -26.97
N GLN A 25 -4.73 -0.83 -25.95
CA GLN A 25 -4.57 -1.34 -24.60
C GLN A 25 -5.41 -0.53 -23.61
N VAL A 26 -6.36 -1.20 -22.98
CA VAL A 26 -7.07 -0.68 -21.80
C VAL A 26 -6.08 -0.70 -20.64
N TYR A 27 -5.21 0.31 -20.58
CA TYR A 27 -4.36 0.49 -19.41
C TYR A 27 -5.20 0.99 -18.25
N ASN A 28 -5.05 0.36 -17.10
CA ASN A 28 -5.50 0.99 -15.88
C ASN A 28 -4.75 2.33 -15.76
N PHE A 29 -5.52 3.39 -15.61
CA PHE A 29 -5.04 4.75 -15.56
C PHE A 29 -3.90 4.96 -14.53
N GLY A 30 -3.98 4.29 -13.36
CA GLY A 30 -2.94 4.33 -12.36
C GLY A 30 -1.60 3.76 -12.84
N ASP A 31 -1.62 2.74 -13.67
CA ASP A 31 -0.40 2.06 -14.13
C ASP A 31 0.43 2.88 -15.11
N LEU A 32 -0.13 3.97 -15.66
CA LEU A 32 0.59 4.88 -16.54
C LEU A 32 1.72 5.63 -15.82
N ILE A 33 1.67 5.68 -14.48
CA ILE A 33 2.72 6.34 -13.68
C ILE A 33 4.10 5.71 -13.87
N LYS A 34 4.15 4.42 -14.26
CA LYS A 34 5.42 3.73 -14.56
C LYS A 34 6.23 4.34 -15.70
N PHE A 35 5.58 5.15 -16.56
CA PHE A 35 6.21 5.81 -17.70
C PHE A 35 6.61 7.26 -17.41
N ILE A 36 6.40 7.74 -16.19
CA ILE A 36 6.65 9.12 -15.80
C ILE A 36 7.86 9.16 -14.88
N ASP A 37 8.92 9.85 -15.35
CA ASP A 37 10.11 10.09 -14.55
C ASP A 37 9.80 11.14 -13.46
N ASN A 38 10.07 10.79 -12.20
CA ASN A 38 9.90 11.66 -11.04
C ASN A 38 8.49 12.31 -10.96
N PRO A 39 7.42 11.49 -10.88
CA PRO A 39 6.06 12.01 -10.79
C PRO A 39 5.86 12.87 -9.54
N SER A 40 5.13 13.98 -9.65
CA SER A 40 4.75 14.80 -8.49
C SER A 40 3.89 14.01 -7.50
N GLU A 41 3.83 14.43 -6.24
CA GLU A 41 3.01 13.74 -5.22
C GLU A 41 1.53 13.71 -5.63
N GLU A 42 1.01 14.80 -6.20
CA GLU A 42 -0.37 14.86 -6.69
C GLU A 42 -0.63 13.80 -7.77
N LEU A 43 0.34 13.60 -8.66
CA LEU A 43 0.23 12.59 -9.71
C LEU A 43 0.30 11.18 -9.12
N GLN A 44 1.21 10.96 -8.15
CA GLN A 44 1.28 9.70 -7.41
C GLN A 44 -0.04 9.39 -6.69
N LEU A 45 -0.63 10.39 -6.02
CA LEU A 45 -1.93 10.26 -5.35
C LEU A 45 -3.06 9.93 -6.34
N ALA A 46 -3.10 10.61 -7.48
CA ALA A 46 -4.09 10.33 -8.50
C ALA A 46 -3.93 8.90 -9.06
N ALA A 47 -2.70 8.44 -9.27
CA ALA A 47 -2.43 7.07 -9.72
C ALA A 47 -2.92 6.03 -8.73
N VAL A 48 -2.57 6.14 -7.44
CA VAL A 48 -2.98 5.15 -6.42
C VAL A 48 -4.47 5.20 -6.10
N ARG A 49 -5.13 6.33 -6.27
CA ARG A 49 -6.60 6.43 -6.17
C ARG A 49 -7.32 5.78 -7.34
N SER A 50 -6.70 5.78 -8.51
CA SER A 50 -7.23 5.08 -9.69
C SER A 50 -7.02 3.56 -9.57
N ASN A 51 -5.85 3.16 -9.06
CA ASN A 51 -5.48 1.78 -8.79
C ASN A 51 -4.44 1.74 -7.67
N SER A 52 -4.81 1.24 -6.50
CA SER A 52 -3.93 1.15 -5.32
C SER A 52 -2.64 0.38 -5.59
N TYR A 53 -2.70 -0.59 -6.49
CA TYR A 53 -1.54 -1.42 -6.88
C TYR A 53 -0.51 -0.66 -7.73
N SER A 54 -0.87 0.53 -8.25
CA SER A 54 0.07 1.39 -8.98
C SER A 54 1.22 1.89 -8.09
N ILE A 55 1.08 1.78 -6.76
CA ILE A 55 2.15 2.11 -5.81
C ILE A 55 3.44 1.33 -6.09
N GLN A 56 3.36 0.14 -6.68
CA GLN A 56 4.53 -0.66 -7.06
C GLN A 56 5.46 0.05 -8.05
N TYR A 57 4.93 1.00 -8.82
CA TYR A 57 5.68 1.76 -9.83
C TYR A 57 6.22 3.09 -9.28
N ILE A 58 5.90 3.44 -8.04
CA ILE A 58 6.33 4.68 -7.40
C ILE A 58 7.58 4.42 -6.57
N LYS A 59 8.67 5.07 -6.97
CA LYS A 59 9.94 4.98 -6.27
C LYS A 59 9.96 5.91 -5.06
N ASN A 60 10.00 5.43 -3.85
CA ASN A 60 9.94 6.21 -2.61
C ASN A 60 8.63 7.00 -2.43
N PRO A 61 7.46 6.32 -2.38
CA PRO A 61 6.20 7.00 -2.13
C PRO A 61 6.19 7.63 -0.72
N THR A 62 5.65 8.86 -0.62
CA THR A 62 5.45 9.50 0.69
C THR A 62 4.44 8.72 1.53
N GLU A 63 4.44 8.95 2.85
CA GLU A 63 3.44 8.33 3.74
C GLU A 63 2.01 8.63 3.27
N ARG A 64 1.76 9.84 2.80
CA ARG A 64 0.46 10.25 2.27
C ARG A 64 0.01 9.39 1.08
N VAL A 65 0.93 9.08 0.17
CA VAL A 65 0.69 8.22 -0.99
C VAL A 65 0.49 6.77 -0.55
N GLN A 66 1.33 6.28 0.38
CA GLN A 66 1.20 4.93 0.95
C GLN A 66 -0.15 4.75 1.64
N LEU A 67 -0.56 5.72 2.49
CA LEU A 67 -1.86 5.72 3.17
C LEU A 67 -3.03 5.75 2.18
N ALA A 68 -2.93 6.54 1.12
CA ALA A 68 -3.98 6.58 0.08
C ALA A 68 -4.17 5.20 -0.55
N ALA A 69 -3.07 4.51 -0.92
CA ALA A 69 -3.14 3.17 -1.49
C ALA A 69 -3.74 2.15 -0.51
N VAL A 70 -3.23 2.11 0.73
CA VAL A 70 -3.66 1.12 1.76
C VAL A 70 -5.09 1.37 2.26
N LYS A 71 -5.56 2.61 2.30
CA LYS A 71 -6.95 2.92 2.67
C LYS A 71 -7.94 2.50 1.60
N ASP A 72 -7.56 2.57 0.33
CA ASP A 72 -8.37 2.11 -0.79
C ASP A 72 -8.38 0.58 -0.87
N ASP A 73 -7.21 -0.04 -0.95
CA ASP A 73 -7.04 -1.49 -0.83
C ASP A 73 -5.91 -1.85 0.14
N PRO A 74 -6.24 -2.36 1.33
CA PRO A 74 -5.24 -2.74 2.33
C PRO A 74 -4.19 -3.73 1.83
N SER A 75 -4.52 -4.56 0.84
CA SER A 75 -3.61 -5.55 0.27
C SER A 75 -2.46 -4.91 -0.52
N SER A 76 -2.57 -3.62 -0.88
CA SER A 76 -1.49 -2.87 -1.53
C SER A 76 -0.25 -2.75 -0.65
N ILE A 77 -0.36 -2.95 0.68
CA ILE A 77 0.79 -2.95 1.60
C ILE A 77 1.88 -3.94 1.20
N LYS A 78 1.53 -5.05 0.57
CA LYS A 78 2.49 -6.05 0.07
C LYS A 78 3.45 -5.51 -0.99
N LEU A 79 3.09 -4.37 -1.62
CA LEU A 79 3.88 -3.70 -2.65
C LEU A 79 4.72 -2.54 -2.10
N ILE A 80 4.57 -2.22 -0.81
CA ILE A 80 5.30 -1.14 -0.13
C ILE A 80 6.50 -1.74 0.58
N GLN A 81 7.71 -1.37 0.16
CA GLN A 81 8.95 -1.95 0.72
C GLN A 81 9.18 -1.59 2.18
N ASN A 82 8.92 -0.34 2.56
CA ASN A 82 9.12 0.20 3.89
C ASN A 82 7.89 1.02 4.30
N PRO A 83 6.79 0.36 4.71
CA PRO A 83 5.62 1.07 5.21
C PRO A 83 5.93 1.78 6.52
N THR A 84 5.41 2.99 6.70
CA THR A 84 5.48 3.66 7.99
C THR A 84 4.59 2.96 9.02
N GLU A 85 4.74 3.29 10.30
CA GLU A 85 3.89 2.71 11.35
C GLU A 85 2.40 2.96 11.08
N GLU A 86 2.04 4.18 10.70
CA GLU A 86 0.64 4.55 10.42
C GLU A 86 0.07 3.79 9.21
N VAL A 87 0.89 3.53 8.20
CA VAL A 87 0.53 2.70 7.05
C VAL A 87 0.31 1.24 7.48
N GLY A 88 1.22 0.72 8.31
CA GLY A 88 1.11 -0.61 8.88
C GLY A 88 -0.18 -0.77 9.72
N LEU A 89 -0.47 0.21 10.58
CA LEU A 89 -1.70 0.24 11.37
C LEU A 89 -2.95 0.24 10.49
N ALA A 90 -3.01 1.11 9.49
CA ALA A 90 -4.14 1.19 8.57
C ALA A 90 -4.42 -0.16 7.87
N ALA A 91 -3.37 -0.91 7.53
CA ALA A 91 -3.50 -2.23 6.92
C ALA A 91 -4.03 -3.27 7.92
N VAL A 92 -3.40 -3.41 9.10
CA VAL A 92 -3.75 -4.45 10.07
C VAL A 92 -5.07 -4.18 10.77
N GLU A 93 -5.50 -2.94 10.90
CA GLU A 93 -6.84 -2.57 11.38
C GLU A 93 -7.94 -3.07 10.46
N LYS A 94 -7.69 -3.14 9.17
CA LYS A 94 -8.63 -3.72 8.21
C LYS A 94 -8.52 -5.25 8.20
N LEU A 95 -7.33 -5.76 7.97
CA LEU A 95 -7.04 -7.18 7.82
C LEU A 95 -5.77 -7.54 8.62
N SER A 96 -5.93 -8.09 9.81
CA SER A 96 -4.82 -8.35 10.75
C SER A 96 -3.71 -9.23 10.17
N PHE A 97 -4.04 -10.19 9.31
CA PHE A 97 -3.07 -11.09 8.68
C PHE A 97 -2.09 -10.35 7.73
N LEU A 98 -2.38 -9.10 7.33
CA LEU A 98 -1.48 -8.31 6.49
C LEU A 98 -0.16 -7.96 7.18
N ILE A 99 -0.08 -8.15 8.50
CA ILE A 99 1.18 -8.02 9.24
C ILE A 99 2.32 -8.86 8.66
N GLN A 100 2.00 -9.99 8.01
CA GLN A 100 3.00 -10.84 7.34
C GLN A 100 3.80 -10.13 6.25
N TYR A 101 3.25 -9.06 5.68
CA TYR A 101 3.89 -8.26 4.63
C TYR A 101 4.69 -7.08 5.19
N ILE A 102 4.65 -6.83 6.50
CA ILE A 102 5.41 -5.77 7.16
C ILE A 102 6.70 -6.38 7.72
N LYS A 103 7.83 -6.01 7.14
CA LYS A 103 9.12 -6.63 7.43
C LYS A 103 9.55 -6.48 8.90
N ASN A 104 9.37 -5.31 9.49
CA ASN A 104 9.69 -5.00 10.88
C ASN A 104 8.52 -4.25 11.53
N PRO A 105 7.42 -4.94 11.86
CA PRO A 105 6.28 -4.27 12.47
C PRO A 105 6.63 -3.76 13.87
N THR A 106 6.27 -2.51 14.17
CA THR A 106 6.43 -1.95 15.51
C THR A 106 5.56 -2.72 16.52
N GLU A 107 5.86 -2.61 17.80
CA GLU A 107 5.04 -3.24 18.85
C GLU A 107 3.57 -2.81 18.74
N ARG A 108 3.32 -1.55 18.42
CA ARG A 108 1.95 -1.03 18.26
C ARG A 108 1.22 -1.74 17.12
N VAL A 109 1.86 -1.94 15.98
CA VAL A 109 1.29 -2.69 14.85
C VAL A 109 1.07 -4.16 15.22
N GLN A 110 2.04 -4.79 15.91
CA GLN A 110 1.91 -6.17 16.39
C GLN A 110 0.72 -6.34 17.35
N LEU A 111 0.62 -5.47 18.35
CA LEU A 111 -0.48 -5.49 19.32
C LEU A 111 -1.84 -5.28 18.64
N THR A 112 -1.93 -4.35 17.69
CA THR A 112 -3.15 -4.11 16.92
C THR A 112 -3.59 -5.36 16.16
N ALA A 113 -2.66 -6.02 15.47
CA ALA A 113 -2.95 -7.23 14.71
C ALA A 113 -3.42 -8.39 15.61
N VAL A 114 -2.69 -8.71 16.70
CA VAL A 114 -3.06 -9.83 17.60
C VAL A 114 -4.26 -9.53 18.48
N ASN A 115 -4.52 -8.25 18.77
CA ASN A 115 -5.75 -7.86 19.48
C ASN A 115 -6.99 -8.15 18.64
N LYS A 116 -6.88 -7.93 17.33
CA LYS A 116 -7.95 -8.22 16.36
C LYS A 116 -8.11 -9.72 16.11
N ASP A 117 -7.01 -10.43 15.90
CA ASP A 117 -6.98 -11.89 15.76
C ASP A 117 -5.69 -12.45 16.36
N PRO A 118 -5.76 -13.11 17.54
CA PRO A 118 -4.59 -13.69 18.21
C PRO A 118 -3.79 -14.66 17.34
N ARG A 119 -4.44 -15.32 16.38
CA ARG A 119 -3.78 -16.27 15.47
C ARG A 119 -2.75 -15.62 14.57
N THR A 120 -2.82 -14.31 14.38
CA THR A 120 -1.86 -13.58 13.55
C THR A 120 -0.45 -13.57 14.11
N ILE A 121 -0.26 -13.96 15.39
CA ILE A 121 1.09 -14.09 15.98
C ILE A 121 2.00 -15.01 15.17
N ILE A 122 1.46 -16.00 14.49
CA ILE A 122 2.24 -16.92 13.64
C ILE A 122 2.94 -16.19 12.47
N HIS A 123 2.45 -15.01 12.10
CA HIS A 123 3.01 -14.18 11.02
C HIS A 123 4.02 -13.14 11.54
N ILE A 124 4.21 -13.06 12.86
CA ILE A 124 5.14 -12.10 13.48
C ILE A 124 6.46 -12.79 13.76
N LYS A 125 7.50 -12.42 13.03
CA LYS A 125 8.81 -13.07 13.14
C LYS A 125 9.45 -12.91 14.51
N ASN A 126 9.33 -11.71 15.11
CA ASN A 126 9.88 -11.38 16.44
C ASN A 126 8.80 -10.70 17.28
N PRO A 127 7.84 -11.45 17.87
CA PRO A 127 6.83 -10.86 18.71
C PRO A 127 7.43 -10.33 20.03
N THR A 128 7.00 -9.15 20.46
CA THR A 128 7.44 -8.59 21.76
C THR A 128 6.80 -9.37 22.91
N GLN A 129 7.37 -9.25 24.11
CA GLN A 129 6.82 -9.93 25.31
C GLN A 129 5.38 -9.52 25.60
N ARG A 130 5.03 -8.23 25.37
CA ARG A 130 3.64 -7.77 25.53
C ARG A 130 2.69 -8.46 24.53
N VAL A 131 3.13 -8.64 23.31
CA VAL A 131 2.35 -9.35 22.28
C VAL A 131 2.10 -10.80 22.69
N ILE A 132 3.15 -11.50 23.16
CA ILE A 132 3.05 -12.88 23.64
C ILE A 132 2.08 -12.99 24.83
N GLN A 133 2.20 -12.06 25.80
CA GLN A 133 1.32 -12.04 26.97
C GLN A 133 -0.13 -11.77 26.58
N LEU A 134 -0.38 -10.83 25.66
CA LEU A 134 -1.73 -10.53 25.16
C LEU A 134 -2.36 -11.74 24.49
N VAL A 135 -1.61 -12.46 23.63
CA VAL A 135 -2.12 -13.68 22.98
C VAL A 135 -2.44 -14.77 24.00
N ARG A 136 -1.54 -14.99 24.99
CA ARG A 136 -1.78 -15.96 26.06
C ARG A 136 -3.05 -15.65 26.84
N SER A 137 -3.28 -14.40 27.24
CA SER A 137 -4.49 -14.02 27.97
C SER A 137 -5.77 -14.30 27.15
N LYS A 138 -5.74 -14.03 25.85
CA LYS A 138 -6.89 -14.24 24.96
C LYS A 138 -7.16 -15.73 24.66
N THR A 139 -6.15 -16.60 24.77
CA THR A 139 -6.29 -18.03 24.46
C THR A 139 -6.59 -18.87 25.70
N LEU A 140 -6.33 -18.36 26.91
CA LEU A 140 -6.63 -19.05 28.18
C LEU A 140 -8.06 -18.84 28.67
N ASP A 141 -8.78 -17.84 28.12
CA ASP A 141 -10.19 -17.56 28.47
C ASP A 141 -11.20 -18.36 27.62
N ILE A 142 -10.72 -19.39 26.93
CA ILE A 142 -11.52 -20.36 26.18
C ILE A 142 -11.46 -21.71 26.94
#